data_2002efcb830d084fdd3bb1a86e3a6e16
#
_entry.id   2002efcb830d084fdd3bb1a86e3a6e16
#
_cell.length_a   1.000
_cell.length_b   1.000
_cell.length_c   1.000
_cell.angle_alpha   90.00
_cell.angle_beta   90.00
_cell.angle_gamma   90.00
#
_symmetry.space_group_name_H-M   'P 1'
#
loop_
_entity.id
_entity.type
_entity.pdbx_description
1 polymer ?
#
loop_
_entity_poly.entity_id
_entity_poly.type
_entity_poly.pdbx_seq_one_letter_code
_entity_poly.pdbx_strand_id
1 'polypeptide(L)'
;MKVTIKDSQILKTVNPNVIQAHLQATGWHETGRIYNDAGAIWRLKKDAAPEYEILLPLQHNLGDYAERISDILKILSTVENRDQVDILSEFITNYPNFNVQGVVMQIATPSLEKLSGEITLLVPIFEKLQEIKTELTDQDYILAIKAYQERLPVHCTGDLVKVDNHFVLRNPQIFQIDNI
;
A
#
# COMPACT_ATOMS: atom_id res chain seq x y z
N MET A 1 -6.45 -19.75 -3.54
CA MET A 1 -7.55 -19.17 -2.75
C MET A 1 -7.61 -17.70 -3.12
N LYS A 2 -8.70 -17.22 -3.73
CA LYS A 2 -8.79 -15.79 -4.11
C LYS A 2 -9.18 -15.00 -2.85
N VAL A 3 -8.25 -14.27 -2.27
CA VAL A 3 -8.50 -13.37 -1.13
C VAL A 3 -9.26 -12.15 -1.65
N THR A 4 -10.42 -11.86 -1.07
CA THR A 4 -11.18 -10.64 -1.37
C THR A 4 -10.83 -9.59 -0.33
N ILE A 5 -10.27 -8.46 -0.76
CA ILE A 5 -9.92 -7.35 0.12
C ILE A 5 -11.19 -6.59 0.48
N LYS A 6 -11.51 -6.55 1.78
CA LYS A 6 -12.70 -5.88 2.32
C LYS A 6 -12.39 -4.71 3.27
N ASP A 7 -11.11 -4.44 3.53
CA ASP A 7 -10.73 -3.34 4.41
C ASP A 7 -11.05 -2.00 3.73
N SER A 8 -12.16 -1.41 4.15
CA SER A 8 -12.66 -0.17 3.56
C SER A 8 -11.72 1.02 3.81
N GLN A 9 -10.93 0.99 4.88
CA GLN A 9 -9.98 2.08 5.15
C GLN A 9 -8.83 2.06 4.15
N ILE A 10 -8.27 0.89 3.88
CA ILE A 10 -7.24 0.71 2.86
C ILE A 10 -7.77 1.11 1.48
N LEU A 11 -8.93 0.59 1.10
CA LEU A 11 -9.50 0.85 -0.22
C LEU A 11 -9.81 2.34 -0.46
N LYS A 12 -10.15 3.09 0.59
CA LYS A 12 -10.35 4.55 0.50
C LYS A 12 -9.07 5.35 0.26
N THR A 13 -7.89 4.80 0.52
CA THR A 13 -6.62 5.49 0.27
C THR A 13 -6.15 5.37 -1.19
N VAL A 14 -6.74 4.48 -1.96
CA VAL A 14 -6.37 4.29 -3.37
C VAL A 14 -6.76 5.52 -4.18
N ASN A 15 -5.79 6.08 -4.91
CA ASN A 15 -6.03 7.23 -5.77
C ASN A 15 -6.59 6.79 -7.13
N PRO A 16 -7.73 7.33 -7.59
CA PRO A 16 -8.30 6.98 -8.89
C PRO A 16 -7.35 7.19 -10.06
N ASN A 17 -6.49 8.21 -10.00
CA ASN A 17 -5.52 8.50 -11.06
C ASN A 17 -4.49 7.37 -11.24
N VAL A 18 -4.12 6.68 -10.17
CA VAL A 18 -3.20 5.52 -10.24
C VAL A 18 -3.88 4.36 -10.95
N ILE A 19 -5.15 4.09 -10.63
CA ILE A 19 -5.93 3.07 -11.32
C ILE A 19 -6.10 3.44 -12.80
N GLN A 20 -6.42 4.70 -13.09
CA GLN A 20 -6.57 5.19 -14.46
C GLN A 20 -5.29 4.97 -15.28
N ALA A 21 -4.13 5.31 -14.73
CA ALA A 21 -2.85 5.09 -15.39
C ALA A 21 -2.59 3.59 -15.65
N HIS A 22 -2.91 2.73 -14.69
CA HIS A 22 -2.79 1.28 -14.84
C HIS A 22 -3.72 0.75 -15.94
N LEU A 23 -4.97 1.19 -15.96
CA LEU A 23 -5.94 0.77 -16.99
C LEU A 23 -5.45 1.18 -18.38
N GLN A 24 -4.96 2.41 -18.56
CA GLN A 24 -4.40 2.87 -19.83
C GLN A 24 -3.19 2.03 -20.26
N ALA A 25 -2.27 1.75 -19.34
CA ALA A 25 -1.07 0.96 -19.61
C ALA A 25 -1.37 -0.50 -19.98
N THR A 26 -2.50 -1.05 -19.48
CA THR A 26 -2.92 -2.45 -19.73
C THR A 26 -3.95 -2.60 -20.84
N GLY A 27 -4.19 -1.53 -21.63
CA GLY A 27 -4.98 -1.58 -22.85
C GLY A 27 -6.49 -1.38 -22.67
N TRP A 28 -6.91 -0.90 -21.50
CA TRP A 28 -8.30 -0.48 -21.30
C TRP A 28 -8.52 0.91 -21.92
N HIS A 29 -9.76 1.14 -22.38
CA HIS A 29 -10.16 2.40 -22.98
C HIS A 29 -11.31 3.03 -22.20
N GLU A 30 -11.21 4.32 -21.87
CA GLU A 30 -12.32 5.09 -21.31
C GLU A 30 -13.37 5.27 -22.41
N THR A 31 -14.60 4.82 -22.16
CA THR A 31 -15.69 4.85 -23.14
C THR A 31 -16.79 5.85 -22.77
N GLY A 32 -16.79 6.38 -21.57
CA GLY A 32 -17.75 7.36 -21.14
C GLY A 32 -17.61 7.79 -19.69
N ARG A 33 -18.37 8.79 -19.32
CA ARG A 33 -18.46 9.29 -17.95
C ARG A 33 -19.90 9.31 -17.48
N ILE A 34 -20.10 9.15 -16.18
CA ILE A 34 -21.42 9.12 -15.53
C ILE A 34 -21.42 9.94 -14.25
N TYR A 35 -22.61 10.27 -13.76
CA TYR A 35 -22.82 11.00 -12.51
C TYR A 35 -22.10 12.37 -12.47
N ASN A 36 -22.25 13.19 -13.52
CA ASN A 36 -21.57 14.48 -13.64
C ASN A 36 -20.05 14.37 -13.45
N ASP A 37 -19.41 13.45 -14.18
CA ASP A 37 -17.98 13.15 -14.13
C ASP A 37 -17.48 12.58 -12.78
N ALA A 38 -18.36 12.08 -11.92
CA ALA A 38 -17.94 11.40 -10.70
C ALA A 38 -17.50 9.95 -10.92
N GLY A 39 -17.80 9.37 -12.09
CA GLY A 39 -17.38 8.03 -12.49
C GLY A 39 -16.98 7.94 -13.95
N ALA A 40 -15.98 7.12 -14.25
CA ALA A 40 -15.51 6.81 -15.61
C ALA A 40 -15.75 5.34 -15.94
N ILE A 41 -16.26 5.08 -17.15
CA ILE A 41 -16.48 3.72 -17.66
C ILE A 41 -15.29 3.33 -18.51
N TRP A 42 -14.66 2.22 -18.12
CA TRP A 42 -13.52 1.64 -18.83
C TRP A 42 -13.87 0.28 -19.38
N ARG A 43 -13.47 0.00 -20.61
CA ARG A 43 -13.72 -1.28 -21.27
C ARG A 43 -12.46 -1.89 -21.84
N LEU A 44 -12.39 -3.21 -21.76
CA LEU A 44 -11.34 -4.02 -22.36
C LEU A 44 -11.97 -5.18 -23.14
N LYS A 45 -11.61 -5.26 -24.42
CA LYS A 45 -11.97 -6.39 -25.27
C LYS A 45 -10.72 -7.21 -25.53
N LYS A 46 -10.75 -8.47 -25.07
CA LYS A 46 -9.72 -9.46 -25.43
C LYS A 46 -10.30 -10.39 -26.52
N ASP A 47 -9.45 -10.80 -27.44
CA ASP A 47 -9.85 -11.74 -28.51
C ASP A 47 -10.52 -12.98 -27.91
N ALA A 48 -11.69 -13.36 -28.43
CA ALA A 48 -12.50 -14.48 -28.01
C ALA A 48 -13.04 -14.51 -26.57
N ALA A 49 -12.88 -13.42 -25.79
CA ALA A 49 -13.46 -13.30 -24.47
C ALA A 49 -14.61 -12.26 -24.45
N PRO A 50 -15.54 -12.36 -23.48
CA PRO A 50 -16.51 -11.29 -23.28
C PRO A 50 -15.80 -9.97 -22.96
N GLU A 51 -16.42 -8.85 -23.33
CA GLU A 51 -15.93 -7.52 -22.98
C GLU A 51 -16.00 -7.32 -21.48
N TYR A 52 -14.90 -6.84 -20.90
CA TYR A 52 -14.84 -6.48 -19.47
C TYR A 52 -15.15 -4.99 -19.33
N GLU A 53 -15.89 -4.66 -18.29
CA GLU A 53 -16.24 -3.27 -17.95
C GLU A 53 -15.85 -2.97 -16.50
N ILE A 54 -15.26 -1.80 -16.30
CA ILE A 54 -14.92 -1.24 -14.98
C ILE A 54 -15.59 0.12 -14.86
N LEU A 55 -16.27 0.35 -13.74
CA LEU A 55 -16.73 1.65 -13.33
C LEU A 55 -15.79 2.22 -12.29
N LEU A 56 -14.92 3.14 -12.70
CA LEU A 56 -13.93 3.79 -11.84
C LEU A 56 -14.54 5.02 -11.18
N PRO A 57 -14.68 5.06 -9.83
CA PRO A 57 -15.07 6.25 -9.11
C PRO A 57 -13.95 7.28 -9.15
N LEU A 58 -14.24 8.52 -9.51
CA LEU A 58 -13.26 9.61 -9.61
C LEU A 58 -13.22 10.51 -8.38
N GLN A 59 -14.17 10.35 -7.47
CA GLN A 59 -14.31 11.15 -6.26
C GLN A 59 -14.31 10.27 -5.01
N HIS A 60 -13.42 10.55 -4.05
CA HIS A 60 -13.28 9.78 -2.80
C HIS A 60 -14.46 9.90 -1.84
N ASN A 61 -15.25 10.96 -1.95
CA ASN A 61 -16.41 11.23 -1.08
C ASN A 61 -17.66 10.43 -1.43
N LEU A 62 -17.62 9.58 -2.45
CA LEU A 62 -18.70 8.67 -2.76
C LEU A 62 -18.85 7.61 -1.66
N GLY A 63 -20.08 7.42 -1.17
CA GLY A 63 -20.34 6.49 -0.07
C GLY A 63 -19.96 5.05 -0.36
N ASP A 64 -20.02 4.64 -1.63
CA ASP A 64 -19.69 3.30 -2.13
C ASP A 64 -18.26 3.21 -2.73
N TYR A 65 -17.40 4.22 -2.50
CA TYR A 65 -16.05 4.28 -3.08
C TYR A 65 -15.25 3.00 -2.83
N ALA A 66 -15.15 2.57 -1.57
CA ALA A 66 -14.37 1.38 -1.19
C ALA A 66 -14.92 0.10 -1.83
N GLU A 67 -16.24 -0.05 -1.93
CA GLU A 67 -16.86 -1.21 -2.56
C GLU A 67 -16.54 -1.26 -4.06
N ARG A 68 -16.57 -0.12 -4.75
CA ARG A 68 -16.21 -0.03 -6.16
C ARG A 68 -14.75 -0.35 -6.40
N ILE A 69 -13.83 0.15 -5.55
CA ILE A 69 -12.41 -0.21 -5.63
C ILE A 69 -12.23 -1.73 -5.44
N SER A 70 -12.93 -2.34 -4.48
CA SER A 70 -12.91 -3.80 -4.29
C SER A 70 -13.39 -4.55 -5.54
N ASP A 71 -14.45 -4.08 -6.20
CA ASP A 71 -14.95 -4.71 -7.43
C ASP A 71 -13.97 -4.56 -8.60
N ILE A 72 -13.32 -3.41 -8.72
CA ILE A 72 -12.25 -3.18 -9.70
C ILE A 72 -11.12 -4.19 -9.50
N LEU A 73 -10.65 -4.38 -8.26
CA LEU A 73 -9.60 -5.35 -7.94
C LEU A 73 -10.00 -6.78 -8.32
N LYS A 74 -11.26 -7.18 -8.12
CA LYS A 74 -11.76 -8.51 -8.54
C LYS A 74 -11.71 -8.68 -10.05
N ILE A 75 -12.15 -7.67 -10.80
CA ILE A 75 -12.13 -7.69 -12.26
C ILE A 75 -10.68 -7.76 -12.77
N LEU A 76 -9.80 -6.88 -12.27
CA LEU A 76 -8.39 -6.87 -12.65
C LEU A 76 -7.69 -8.19 -12.31
N SER A 77 -7.94 -8.75 -11.14
CA SER A 77 -7.42 -10.06 -10.74
C SER A 77 -7.80 -11.17 -11.72
N THR A 78 -9.01 -11.11 -12.26
CA THR A 78 -9.48 -12.09 -13.26
C THR A 78 -8.83 -11.85 -14.61
N VAL A 79 -8.76 -10.60 -15.05
CA VAL A 79 -8.24 -10.20 -16.36
C VAL A 79 -6.73 -10.41 -16.47
N GLU A 80 -5.99 -10.08 -15.41
CA GLU A 80 -4.53 -10.14 -15.35
C GLU A 80 -4.01 -11.48 -14.82
N ASN A 81 -4.89 -12.34 -14.30
CA ASN A 81 -4.54 -13.61 -13.65
C ASN A 81 -3.53 -13.41 -12.50
N ARG A 82 -3.77 -12.40 -11.67
CA ARG A 82 -2.93 -12.02 -10.52
C ARG A 82 -3.78 -11.93 -9.25
N ASP A 83 -3.14 -12.01 -8.09
CA ASP A 83 -3.83 -11.82 -6.82
C ASP A 83 -4.25 -10.35 -6.60
N GLN A 84 -5.42 -10.14 -5.99
CA GLN A 84 -5.93 -8.81 -5.66
C GLN A 84 -4.96 -8.02 -4.77
N VAL A 85 -4.27 -8.71 -3.87
CA VAL A 85 -3.27 -8.11 -2.96
C VAL A 85 -2.08 -7.54 -3.75
N ASP A 86 -1.62 -8.24 -4.78
CA ASP A 86 -0.54 -7.78 -5.64
C ASP A 86 -0.93 -6.51 -6.38
N ILE A 87 -2.12 -6.50 -6.97
CA ILE A 87 -2.66 -5.35 -7.70
C ILE A 87 -2.87 -4.16 -6.74
N LEU A 88 -3.48 -4.40 -5.58
CA LEU A 88 -3.69 -3.35 -4.58
C LEU A 88 -2.37 -2.73 -4.11
N SER A 89 -1.33 -3.54 -3.91
CA SER A 89 -0.02 -3.05 -3.48
C SER A 89 0.61 -2.07 -4.49
N GLU A 90 0.26 -2.18 -5.76
CA GLU A 90 0.67 -1.24 -6.81
C GLU A 90 -0.10 0.08 -6.75
N PHE A 91 -1.35 0.04 -6.29
CA PHE A 91 -2.24 1.20 -6.22
C PHE A 91 -2.05 2.04 -4.96
N ILE A 92 -1.49 1.46 -3.89
CA ILE A 92 -1.22 2.19 -2.66
C ILE A 92 0.07 2.96 -2.81
N THR A 93 -0.06 4.29 -2.83
CA THR A 93 1.08 5.22 -2.91
C THR A 93 1.37 5.92 -1.59
N ASN A 94 0.35 6.08 -0.74
CA ASN A 94 0.46 6.73 0.56
C ASN A 94 -0.64 6.20 1.51
N TYR A 95 -0.23 5.79 2.71
CA TYR A 95 -1.14 5.36 3.76
C TYR A 95 -0.78 6.08 5.08
N PRO A 96 -1.50 7.13 5.46
CA PRO A 96 -1.22 7.87 6.69
C PRO A 96 -1.56 7.06 7.95
N ASN A 97 -0.82 7.30 9.02
CA ASN A 97 -1.01 6.65 10.32
C ASN A 97 -1.04 5.11 10.24
N PHE A 98 -0.22 4.53 9.40
CA PHE A 98 -0.10 3.09 9.28
C PHE A 98 0.60 2.51 10.52
N ASN A 99 -0.01 1.48 11.10
CA ASN A 99 0.59 0.75 12.22
C ASN A 99 1.47 -0.38 11.68
N VAL A 100 2.77 -0.28 11.98
CA VAL A 100 3.79 -1.24 11.57
C VAL A 100 4.13 -2.13 12.76
N GLN A 101 4.03 -3.44 12.57
CA GLN A 101 4.54 -4.43 13.51
C GLN A 101 5.47 -5.38 12.77
N GLY A 102 6.70 -5.53 13.26
CA GLY A 102 7.68 -6.36 12.58
C GLY A 102 8.98 -6.51 13.35
N VAL A 103 10.04 -6.85 12.66
CA VAL A 103 11.38 -7.02 13.25
C VAL A 103 12.40 -6.14 12.54
N VAL A 104 13.38 -5.65 13.29
CA VAL A 104 14.50 -4.89 12.72
C VAL A 104 15.45 -5.86 12.03
N MET A 105 15.64 -5.68 10.72
CA MET A 105 16.50 -6.53 9.90
C MET A 105 17.87 -5.93 9.68
N GLN A 106 17.94 -4.61 9.59
CA GLN A 106 19.19 -3.91 9.31
C GLN A 106 19.18 -2.53 9.99
N ILE A 107 20.37 -2.11 10.43
CA ILE A 107 20.63 -0.78 10.97
C ILE A 107 21.79 -0.20 10.16
N ALA A 108 21.56 0.95 9.53
CA ALA A 108 22.64 1.68 8.87
C ALA A 108 23.57 2.31 9.89
N THR A 109 24.80 2.58 9.49
CA THR A 109 25.79 3.24 10.34
C THR A 109 25.26 4.61 10.79
N PRO A 110 25.24 4.90 12.12
CA PRO A 110 24.73 6.15 12.62
C PRO A 110 25.54 7.35 12.15
N SER A 111 24.90 8.49 12.06
CA SER A 111 25.61 9.75 11.86
C SER A 111 26.53 10.04 13.05
N LEU A 112 27.76 10.48 12.78
CA LEU A 112 28.74 10.83 13.83
C LEU A 112 28.30 12.03 14.68
N GLU A 113 27.38 12.85 14.17
CA GLU A 113 26.94 14.09 14.84
C GLU A 113 25.62 13.94 15.60
N LYS A 114 24.83 12.93 15.26
CA LYS A 114 23.52 12.68 15.87
C LYS A 114 23.29 11.19 16.05
N LEU A 115 22.67 10.82 17.15
CA LEU A 115 22.22 9.47 17.41
C LEU A 115 20.97 9.20 16.56
N SER A 116 21.17 9.03 15.26
CA SER A 116 20.11 8.80 14.28
C SER A 116 20.62 7.91 13.15
N GLY A 117 19.73 7.20 12.52
CA GLY A 117 20.06 6.38 11.36
C GLY A 117 18.86 5.73 10.70
N GLU A 118 19.07 5.31 9.47
CA GLU A 118 18.10 4.51 8.74
C GLU A 118 18.08 3.08 9.28
N ILE A 119 16.89 2.56 9.52
CA ILE A 119 16.65 1.15 9.83
C ILE A 119 15.78 0.53 8.77
N THR A 120 15.95 -0.79 8.58
CA THR A 120 15.08 -1.60 7.74
C THR A 120 14.29 -2.55 8.63
N LEU A 121 12.96 -2.48 8.51
CA LEU A 121 12.01 -3.36 9.19
C LEU A 121 11.47 -4.39 8.22
N LEU A 122 11.35 -5.65 8.65
CA LEU A 122 10.60 -6.68 7.95
C LEU A 122 9.20 -6.76 8.56
N VAL A 123 8.21 -6.44 7.75
CA VAL A 123 6.82 -6.22 8.18
C VAL A 123 5.85 -6.96 7.26
N PRO A 124 4.82 -7.65 7.78
CA PRO A 124 3.73 -8.14 6.97
C PRO A 124 2.84 -6.98 6.51
N ILE A 125 2.91 -6.65 5.22
CA ILE A 125 1.99 -5.71 4.57
C ILE A 125 1.14 -6.49 3.59
N PHE A 126 -0.18 -6.42 3.73
CA PHE A 126 -1.12 -7.15 2.85
C PHE A 126 -0.75 -8.63 2.69
N GLU A 127 -0.53 -9.31 3.82
CA GLU A 127 -0.17 -10.74 3.88
C GLU A 127 1.17 -11.10 3.23
N LYS A 128 1.98 -10.12 2.83
CA LYS A 128 3.33 -10.31 2.32
C LYS A 128 4.36 -9.65 3.21
N LEU A 129 5.47 -10.34 3.44
CA LEU A 129 6.62 -9.75 4.11
C LEU A 129 7.26 -8.72 3.18
N GLN A 130 7.36 -7.48 3.66
CA GLN A 130 7.94 -6.35 2.96
C GLN A 130 9.04 -5.72 3.80
N GLU A 131 10.08 -5.28 3.14
CA GLU A 131 11.10 -4.44 3.76
C GLU A 131 10.65 -2.98 3.72
N ILE A 132 10.61 -2.35 4.90
CA ILE A 132 10.28 -0.94 5.05
C ILE A 132 11.47 -0.21 5.63
N LYS A 133 11.86 0.90 5.03
CA LYS A 133 12.88 1.79 5.54
C LYS A 133 12.25 2.93 6.33
N THR A 134 12.87 3.27 7.44
CA THR A 134 12.51 4.46 8.23
C THR A 134 13.75 5.06 8.88
N GLU A 135 13.73 6.36 9.13
CA GLU A 135 14.79 7.05 9.87
C GLU A 135 14.33 7.29 11.31
N LEU A 136 15.15 6.87 12.26
CA LEU A 136 14.89 7.03 13.68
C LEU A 136 15.96 7.92 14.30
N THR A 137 15.59 8.63 15.35
CA THR A 137 16.47 9.53 16.12
C THR A 137 16.41 9.21 17.60
N ASP A 138 17.47 9.59 18.31
CA ASP A 138 17.54 9.59 19.77
C ASP A 138 17.14 8.26 20.42
N GLN A 139 16.16 8.27 21.30
CA GLN A 139 15.71 7.10 22.05
C GLN A 139 15.15 5.99 21.15
N ASP A 140 14.43 6.36 20.12
CA ASP A 140 13.83 5.39 19.18
C ASP A 140 14.91 4.63 18.42
N TYR A 141 16.00 5.31 18.04
CA TYR A 141 17.14 4.66 17.42
C TYR A 141 17.87 3.69 18.36
N ILE A 142 18.02 4.05 19.66
CA ILE A 142 18.57 3.16 20.68
C ILE A 142 17.69 1.92 20.86
N LEU A 143 16.36 2.11 20.93
CA LEU A 143 15.42 1.00 21.02
C LEU A 143 15.51 0.07 19.81
N ALA A 144 15.69 0.64 18.61
CA ALA A 144 15.87 -0.17 17.40
C ALA A 144 17.15 -1.00 17.44
N ILE A 145 18.27 -0.46 17.94
CA ILE A 145 19.52 -1.20 18.14
C ILE A 145 19.31 -2.37 19.10
N LYS A 146 18.65 -2.12 20.23
CA LYS A 146 18.32 -3.16 21.21
C LYS A 146 17.44 -4.24 20.59
N ALA A 147 16.37 -3.86 19.91
CA ALA A 147 15.47 -4.80 19.25
C ALA A 147 16.20 -5.66 18.20
N TYR A 148 17.12 -5.06 17.43
CA TYR A 148 17.95 -5.78 16.47
C TYR A 148 18.87 -6.81 17.13
N GLN A 149 19.57 -6.43 18.22
CA GLN A 149 20.50 -7.30 18.94
C GLN A 149 19.80 -8.48 19.62
N GLU A 150 18.65 -8.20 20.25
CA GLU A 150 17.88 -9.19 21.01
C GLU A 150 16.82 -9.90 20.15
N ARG A 151 16.70 -9.52 18.86
CA ARG A 151 15.70 -10.06 17.92
C ARG A 151 14.26 -9.93 18.42
N LEU A 152 13.96 -8.80 19.04
CA LEU A 152 12.64 -8.49 19.56
C LEU A 152 11.74 -7.87 18.49
N PRO A 153 10.45 -8.22 18.51
CA PRO A 153 9.49 -7.54 17.65
C PRO A 153 9.27 -6.10 18.12
N VAL A 154 9.00 -5.24 17.15
CA VAL A 154 8.75 -3.81 17.38
C VAL A 154 7.46 -3.39 16.72
N HIS A 155 6.83 -2.36 17.26
CA HIS A 155 5.77 -1.65 16.56
C HIS A 155 6.04 -0.14 16.53
N CYS A 156 5.57 0.50 15.47
CA CYS A 156 5.57 1.95 15.33
C CYS A 156 4.44 2.38 14.42
N THR A 157 4.12 3.66 14.46
CA THR A 157 3.11 4.26 13.58
C THR A 157 3.78 5.33 12.72
N GLY A 158 3.35 5.47 11.50
CA GLY A 158 3.86 6.51 10.61
C GLY A 158 3.12 6.54 9.27
N ASP A 159 3.59 7.36 8.36
CA ASP A 159 3.01 7.47 7.04
C ASP A 159 3.74 6.51 6.08
N LEU A 160 3.06 5.43 5.70
CA LEU A 160 3.62 4.46 4.75
C LEU A 160 3.52 5.04 3.34
N VAL A 161 4.66 5.26 2.71
CA VAL A 161 4.75 5.84 1.37
C VAL A 161 5.48 4.88 0.44
N LYS A 162 4.94 4.66 -0.74
CA LYS A 162 5.62 3.89 -1.78
C LYS A 162 6.54 4.82 -2.57
N VAL A 163 7.82 4.49 -2.59
CA VAL A 163 8.85 5.20 -3.37
C VAL A 163 9.44 4.17 -4.34
N ASP A 164 9.25 4.41 -5.64
CA ASP A 164 9.59 3.44 -6.70
C ASP A 164 8.94 2.07 -6.42
N ASN A 165 9.70 1.04 -6.11
CA ASN A 165 9.22 -0.31 -5.85
C ASN A 165 9.33 -0.75 -4.38
N HIS A 166 9.61 0.16 -3.44
CA HIS A 166 9.74 -0.17 -2.02
C HIS A 166 8.93 0.79 -1.15
N PHE A 167 8.63 0.35 0.07
CA PHE A 167 7.91 1.18 1.04
C PHE A 167 8.89 1.87 1.98
N VAL A 168 8.54 3.12 2.31
CA VAL A 168 9.23 3.94 3.30
C VAL A 168 8.21 4.40 4.34
N LEU A 169 8.54 4.27 5.61
CA LEU A 169 7.73 4.83 6.69
C LEU A 169 8.27 6.22 7.03
N ARG A 170 7.48 7.24 6.75
CA ARG A 170 7.79 8.64 7.10
C ARG A 170 7.13 9.03 8.41
N ASN A 171 7.68 10.04 9.07
CA ASN A 171 7.15 10.57 10.32
C ASN A 171 6.88 9.46 11.35
N PRO A 172 7.86 8.57 11.66
CA PRO A 172 7.66 7.49 12.62
C PRO A 172 7.31 8.08 13.99
N GLN A 173 6.31 7.49 14.63
CA GLN A 173 5.83 7.86 15.96
C GLN A 173 5.66 6.59 16.79
N ILE A 174 5.84 6.73 18.11
CA ILE A 174 5.57 5.64 19.05
C ILE A 174 6.35 4.37 18.69
N PHE A 175 7.67 4.48 18.54
CA PHE A 175 8.51 3.30 18.34
C PHE A 175 8.67 2.56 19.68
N GLN A 176 8.23 1.30 19.75
CA GLN A 176 8.25 0.51 20.96
C GLN A 176 8.66 -0.94 20.65
N ILE A 177 9.30 -1.57 21.65
CA ILE A 177 9.57 -3.01 21.62
C ILE A 177 8.36 -3.72 22.22
N ASP A 178 7.83 -4.69 21.50
CA ASP A 178 6.77 -5.54 22.02
C ASP A 178 7.34 -6.46 23.12
N ASN A 179 6.83 -6.30 24.33
CA ASN A 179 7.14 -7.24 25.41
C ASN A 179 6.37 -8.54 25.15
N ILE A 180 7.11 -9.61 25.00
CA ILE A 180 6.56 -10.98 24.92
C ILE A 180 5.99 -11.42 26.27
#